data_15e816a6633e08d5fa4a98c40de37de9
#
_entry.id   15e816a6633e08d5fa4a98c40de37de9
#
_cell.length_a   1.000
_cell.length_b   1.000
_cell.length_c   1.000
_cell.angle_alpha   90.00
_cell.angle_beta   90.00
_cell.angle_gamma   90.00
#
_symmetry.space_group_name_H-M   'P 1'
#
loop_
_entity.id
_entity.type
_entity.pdbx_description
1 polymer ?
#
loop_
_entity_poly.entity_id
_entity_poly.type
_entity_poly.pdbx_seq_one_letter_code
_entity_poly.pdbx_strand_id
1 'polypeptide(L)'
;CLVAHPRVLSKQPIPQTLDELHQFRTIGLGNAEQQSVWVLHHQEHGTTHFQHDPDLIVNDMTGVLQAVIHGLGIAPLPIMMAHEYILRKELIVVLPEWKPTSGIVHAAYASRKGLLPAIKRLLDFLEEQFNQLDKDLLGYR
;
A
#
# COMPACT_ATOMS: atom_id res chain seq x y z
N CYS A 1 2.26 -1.28 -2.97
CA CYS A 1 3.41 -0.54 -3.47
C CYS A 1 3.92 0.47 -2.44
N LEU A 2 5.22 0.79 -2.50
CA LEU A 2 5.80 1.92 -1.79
C LEU A 2 5.55 3.18 -2.62
N VAL A 3 5.03 4.23 -2.00
CA VAL A 3 4.68 5.48 -2.70
C VAL A 3 5.13 6.72 -1.94
N ALA A 4 5.39 7.77 -2.69
CA ALA A 4 5.73 9.08 -2.17
C ALA A 4 5.13 10.19 -3.03
N HIS A 5 4.84 11.33 -2.42
CA HIS A 5 4.55 12.55 -3.17
C HIS A 5 5.85 13.10 -3.79
N PRO A 6 5.86 13.63 -5.03
CA PRO A 6 7.06 14.18 -5.68
C PRO A 6 7.87 15.14 -4.83
N ARG A 7 7.21 15.91 -3.97
CA ARG A 7 7.87 16.87 -3.05
C ARG A 7 8.85 16.19 -2.08
N VAL A 8 8.56 14.96 -1.64
CA VAL A 8 9.44 14.19 -0.73
C VAL A 8 10.75 13.84 -1.45
N LEU A 9 10.65 13.57 -2.76
CA LEU A 9 11.77 13.15 -3.61
C LEU A 9 12.52 14.33 -4.25
N SER A 10 12.05 15.58 -4.05
CA SER A 10 12.62 16.76 -4.75
C SER A 10 13.99 17.21 -4.24
N LYS A 11 14.37 16.79 -3.02
CA LYS A 11 15.59 17.26 -2.36
C LYS A 11 16.80 16.34 -2.55
N GLN A 12 16.59 15.14 -3.04
CA GLN A 12 17.61 14.12 -3.24
C GLN A 12 17.16 13.12 -4.31
N PRO A 13 18.09 12.35 -4.93
CA PRO A 13 17.73 11.36 -5.94
C PRO A 13 16.70 10.36 -5.43
N ILE A 14 15.83 9.87 -6.31
CA ILE A 14 14.87 8.82 -5.99
C ILE A 14 15.65 7.58 -5.54
N PRO A 15 15.32 6.96 -4.39
CA PRO A 15 16.05 5.82 -3.86
C PRO A 15 16.00 4.64 -4.84
N GLN A 16 17.15 4.03 -5.06
CA GLN A 16 17.32 2.85 -5.91
C GLN A 16 17.54 1.57 -5.08
N THR A 17 17.83 1.72 -3.80
CA THR A 17 18.05 0.61 -2.88
C THR A 17 17.27 0.81 -1.57
N LEU A 18 17.07 -0.28 -0.81
CA LEU A 18 16.42 -0.20 0.50
C LEU A 18 17.24 0.64 1.48
N ASP A 19 18.56 0.57 1.41
CA ASP A 19 19.42 1.35 2.31
C ASP A 19 19.26 2.86 2.11
N GLU A 20 19.03 3.29 0.89
CA GLU A 20 18.78 4.69 0.57
C GLU A 20 17.44 5.19 1.13
N LEU A 21 16.45 4.29 1.39
CA LEU A 21 15.20 4.68 2.04
C LEU A 21 15.40 5.30 3.44
N HIS A 22 16.46 4.92 4.15
CA HIS A 22 16.78 5.49 5.47
C HIS A 22 17.07 7.00 5.44
N GLN A 23 17.33 7.55 4.26
CA GLN A 23 17.57 8.98 4.07
C GLN A 23 16.26 9.77 3.89
N PHE A 24 15.13 9.08 3.77
CA PHE A 24 13.84 9.69 3.54
C PHE A 24 12.96 9.61 4.79
N ARG A 25 12.06 10.59 4.89
CA ARG A 25 10.98 10.52 5.85
C ARG A 25 10.06 9.35 5.54
N THR A 26 9.66 8.63 6.56
CA THR A 26 8.75 7.50 6.43
C THR A 26 7.52 7.67 7.31
N ILE A 27 6.44 7.00 6.94
CA ILE A 27 5.18 7.00 7.69
C ILE A 27 4.91 5.58 8.15
N GLY A 28 4.70 5.40 9.44
CA GLY A 28 4.33 4.13 10.08
C GLY A 28 2.81 3.96 10.16
N LEU A 29 2.37 2.71 10.05
CA LEU A 29 1.00 2.29 10.36
C LEU A 29 1.02 1.50 11.65
N GLY A 30 0.22 1.90 12.64
CA GLY A 30 0.10 1.21 13.93
C GLY A 30 0.19 2.14 15.12
N ASN A 31 0.75 1.63 16.22
CA ASN A 31 0.92 2.37 17.46
C ASN A 31 2.40 2.72 17.67
N ALA A 32 2.66 3.87 18.31
CA ALA A 32 4.02 4.37 18.58
C ALA A 32 4.87 3.45 19.48
N GLU A 33 4.25 2.52 20.19
CA GLU A 33 4.95 1.55 21.05
C GLU A 33 5.53 0.35 20.30
N GLN A 34 5.17 0.19 19.03
CA GLN A 34 5.63 -0.92 18.19
C GLN A 34 6.74 -0.47 17.25
N GLN A 35 7.75 -1.33 17.08
CA GLN A 35 8.76 -1.09 16.04
C GLN A 35 8.10 -1.07 14.67
N SER A 36 8.37 -0.03 13.90
CA SER A 36 7.88 0.09 12.54
C SER A 36 8.75 -0.74 11.59
N VAL A 37 8.16 -1.79 11.06
CA VAL A 37 8.83 -2.71 10.13
C VAL A 37 7.96 -2.88 8.89
N TRP A 38 8.54 -2.66 7.71
CA TRP A 38 7.90 -3.04 6.46
C TRP A 38 8.43 -4.40 6.01
N VAL A 39 7.54 -5.34 5.80
CA VAL A 39 7.89 -6.63 5.18
C VAL A 39 7.79 -6.45 3.67
N LEU A 40 8.94 -6.51 3.01
CA LEU A 40 9.09 -6.25 1.58
C LEU A 40 9.58 -7.51 0.87
N HIS A 41 9.03 -7.78 -0.29
CA HIS A 41 9.35 -8.95 -1.12
C HIS A 41 9.97 -8.49 -2.44
N HIS A 42 11.07 -9.15 -2.82
CA HIS A 42 11.75 -8.96 -4.10
C HIS A 42 11.90 -10.31 -4.79
N GLN A 43 11.80 -10.36 -6.13
CA GLN A 43 11.85 -11.63 -6.86
C GLN A 43 13.20 -12.34 -6.70
N GLU A 44 14.31 -11.62 -6.73
CA GLU A 44 15.67 -12.17 -6.65
C GLU A 44 16.22 -12.18 -5.23
N HIS A 45 15.88 -11.19 -4.42
CA HIS A 45 16.44 -11.01 -3.07
C HIS A 45 15.56 -11.59 -1.94
N GLY A 46 14.40 -12.13 -2.28
CA GLY A 46 13.49 -12.74 -1.32
C GLY A 46 12.77 -11.72 -0.42
N THR A 47 12.55 -12.09 0.83
CA THR A 47 11.82 -11.26 1.80
C THR A 47 12.77 -10.55 2.74
N THR A 48 12.59 -9.25 2.90
CA THR A 48 13.35 -8.40 3.81
C THR A 48 12.43 -7.68 4.78
N HIS A 49 12.88 -7.57 6.03
CA HIS A 49 12.22 -6.78 7.06
C HIS A 49 12.93 -5.43 7.17
N PHE A 50 12.37 -4.44 6.49
CA PHE A 50 12.92 -3.08 6.52
C PHE A 50 12.46 -2.39 7.79
N GLN A 51 13.38 -2.25 8.74
CA GLN A 51 13.15 -1.53 9.99
C GLN A 51 13.41 -0.04 9.76
N HIS A 52 12.48 0.80 10.18
CA HIS A 52 12.61 2.25 10.02
C HIS A 52 12.10 2.99 11.25
N ASP A 53 12.49 4.24 11.38
CA ASP A 53 12.00 5.16 12.40
C ASP A 53 11.10 6.20 11.73
N PRO A 54 9.77 6.04 11.79
CA PRO A 54 8.85 6.90 11.07
C PRO A 54 8.72 8.28 11.72
N ASP A 55 8.73 9.33 10.89
CA ASP A 55 8.46 10.71 11.33
C ASP A 55 7.00 10.90 11.77
N LEU A 56 6.09 10.06 11.29
CA LEU A 56 4.67 10.08 11.62
C LEU A 56 4.14 8.64 11.72
N ILE A 57 3.39 8.36 12.77
CA ILE A 57 2.66 7.10 12.93
C ILE A 57 1.17 7.39 12.91
N VAL A 58 0.43 6.62 12.12
CA VAL A 58 -1.03 6.71 11.97
C VAL A 58 -1.63 5.33 12.20
N ASN A 59 -2.80 5.27 12.76
CA ASN A 59 -3.44 4.02 13.15
C ASN A 59 -4.42 3.46 12.09
N ASP A 60 -4.61 4.14 10.96
CA ASP A 60 -5.46 3.70 9.87
C ASP A 60 -4.84 4.01 8.50
N MET A 61 -5.21 3.21 7.50
CA MET A 61 -4.65 3.28 6.15
C MET A 61 -5.08 4.55 5.40
N THR A 62 -6.25 5.11 5.71
CA THR A 62 -6.72 6.36 5.10
C THR A 62 -5.87 7.54 5.58
N GLY A 63 -5.53 7.56 6.86
CA GLY A 63 -4.61 8.54 7.43
C GLY A 63 -3.21 8.44 6.81
N VAL A 64 -2.70 7.21 6.58
CA VAL A 64 -1.43 7.01 5.85
C VAL A 64 -1.51 7.59 4.44
N LEU A 65 -2.57 7.29 3.69
CA LEU A 65 -2.78 7.84 2.34
C LEU A 65 -2.77 9.37 2.36
N GLN A 66 -3.51 9.98 3.28
CA GLN A 66 -3.55 11.45 3.40
C GLN A 66 -2.16 12.02 3.72
N ALA A 67 -1.43 11.41 4.62
CA ALA A 67 -0.08 11.83 4.97
C ALA A 67 0.88 11.77 3.76
N VAL A 68 0.81 10.70 2.96
CA VAL A 68 1.63 10.55 1.74
C VAL A 68 1.24 11.60 0.69
N ILE A 69 -0.04 11.83 0.42
CA ILE A 69 -0.53 12.82 -0.56
C ILE A 69 -0.05 14.23 -0.17
N HIS A 70 -0.01 14.54 1.12
CA HIS A 70 0.48 15.82 1.61
C HIS A 70 2.02 15.90 1.68
N GLY A 71 2.73 14.86 1.25
CA GLY A 71 4.19 14.87 1.16
C GLY A 71 4.90 14.80 2.51
N LEU A 72 4.34 14.09 3.48
CA LEU A 72 4.94 13.93 4.80
C LEU A 72 6.01 12.83 4.83
N GLY A 73 5.97 11.87 3.90
CA GLY A 73 6.95 10.79 3.83
C GLY A 73 6.61 9.73 2.79
N ILE A 74 7.38 8.65 2.79
CA ILE A 74 7.17 7.43 2.01
C ILE A 74 6.39 6.43 2.86
N ALA A 75 5.44 5.70 2.27
CA ALA A 75 4.75 4.61 2.94
C ALA A 75 4.33 3.50 1.97
N PRO A 76 4.14 2.26 2.48
CA PRO A 76 3.45 1.22 1.76
C PRO A 76 1.94 1.50 1.73
N LEU A 77 1.34 1.43 0.55
CA LEU A 77 -0.10 1.53 0.36
C LEU A 77 -0.61 0.38 -0.53
N PRO A 78 -1.82 -0.12 -0.30
CA PRO A 78 -2.51 -0.95 -1.26
C PRO A 78 -2.61 -0.21 -2.59
N ILE A 79 -2.29 -0.90 -3.69
CA ILE A 79 -2.32 -0.27 -5.01
C ILE A 79 -3.71 0.29 -5.35
N MET A 80 -4.79 -0.38 -4.91
CA MET A 80 -6.16 0.08 -5.09
C MET A 80 -6.44 1.45 -4.46
N MET A 81 -5.70 1.85 -3.41
CA MET A 81 -5.82 3.17 -2.79
C MET A 81 -4.93 4.21 -3.47
N ALA A 82 -3.77 3.80 -3.99
CA ALA A 82 -2.77 4.69 -4.57
C ALA A 82 -2.97 4.94 -6.07
N HIS A 83 -3.63 4.03 -6.79
CA HIS A 83 -3.71 3.98 -8.25
C HIS A 83 -4.13 5.30 -8.90
N GLU A 84 -5.25 5.89 -8.46
CA GLU A 84 -5.75 7.17 -9.01
C GLU A 84 -4.73 8.30 -8.87
N TYR A 85 -4.04 8.36 -7.73
CA TYR A 85 -3.03 9.38 -7.46
C TYR A 85 -1.75 9.14 -8.29
N ILE A 86 -1.41 7.89 -8.56
CA ILE A 86 -0.28 7.53 -9.44
C ILE A 86 -0.61 7.94 -10.88
N LEU A 87 -1.83 7.66 -11.37
CA LEU A 87 -2.27 8.08 -12.70
C LEU A 87 -2.24 9.60 -12.88
N ARG A 88 -2.61 10.35 -11.84
CA ARG A 88 -2.56 11.82 -11.83
C ARG A 88 -1.15 12.38 -11.58
N LYS A 89 -0.16 11.51 -11.37
CA LYS A 89 1.22 11.89 -11.04
C LYS A 89 1.35 12.67 -9.71
N GLU A 90 0.34 12.55 -8.87
CA GLU A 90 0.37 13.09 -7.51
C GLU A 90 1.20 12.21 -6.57
N LEU A 91 1.26 10.90 -6.87
CA LEU A 91 2.14 9.95 -6.21
C LEU A 91 3.07 9.27 -7.22
N ILE A 92 4.26 8.93 -6.74
CA ILE A 92 5.28 8.18 -7.49
C ILE A 92 5.54 6.87 -6.76
N VAL A 93 5.61 5.78 -7.50
CA VAL A 93 6.04 4.48 -6.96
C VAL A 93 7.55 4.52 -6.73
N VAL A 94 7.96 4.15 -5.54
CA VAL A 94 9.35 4.08 -5.10
C VAL A 94 9.74 2.62 -4.99
N LEU A 95 10.92 2.25 -5.48
CA LEU A 95 11.43 0.88 -5.48
C LEU A 95 10.38 -0.14 -5.98
N PRO A 96 9.94 -0.06 -7.24
CA PRO A 96 8.81 -0.86 -7.74
C PRO A 96 9.06 -2.38 -7.70
N GLU A 97 10.31 -2.80 -7.60
CA GLU A 97 10.71 -4.20 -7.46
C GLU A 97 10.51 -4.75 -6.04
N TRP A 98 10.44 -3.86 -5.05
CA TRP A 98 10.18 -4.19 -3.66
C TRP A 98 8.70 -4.04 -3.33
N LYS A 99 8.01 -5.16 -3.20
CA LYS A 99 6.56 -5.19 -2.96
C LYS A 99 6.26 -5.42 -1.49
N PRO A 100 5.51 -4.52 -0.85
CA PRO A 100 4.96 -4.78 0.49
C PRO A 100 4.10 -6.04 0.49
N THR A 101 4.03 -6.71 1.64
CA THR A 101 3.15 -7.88 1.79
C THR A 101 1.72 -7.53 1.37
N SER A 102 1.17 -8.34 0.47
CA SER A 102 -0.19 -8.14 -0.02
C SER A 102 -1.22 -8.52 1.04
N GLY A 103 -2.26 -7.71 1.16
CA GLY A 103 -3.46 -8.05 1.90
C GLY A 103 -4.43 -8.85 1.03
N ILE A 104 -5.25 -9.68 1.68
CA ILE A 104 -6.36 -10.38 1.03
C ILE A 104 -7.66 -9.74 1.51
N VAL A 105 -8.51 -9.34 0.57
CA VAL A 105 -9.85 -8.85 0.89
C VAL A 105 -10.79 -10.03 1.09
N HIS A 106 -11.45 -10.09 2.24
CA HIS A 106 -12.38 -11.17 2.59
C HIS A 106 -13.78 -10.63 2.80
N ALA A 107 -14.78 -11.33 2.29
CA ALA A 107 -16.16 -11.17 2.70
C ALA A 107 -16.50 -12.22 3.75
N ALA A 108 -16.76 -11.80 5.00
CA ALA A 108 -17.17 -12.68 6.08
C ALA A 108 -18.69 -12.67 6.25
N TYR A 109 -19.30 -13.85 6.31
CA TYR A 109 -20.74 -14.02 6.52
C TYR A 109 -21.02 -15.29 7.33
N ALA A 110 -22.11 -15.29 8.09
CA ALA A 110 -22.40 -16.32 9.11
C ALA A 110 -22.58 -17.75 8.56
N SER A 111 -23.15 -17.93 7.37
CA SER A 111 -23.37 -19.27 6.77
C SER A 111 -23.71 -19.16 5.29
N ARG A 112 -23.25 -20.16 4.50
CA ARG A 112 -23.71 -20.34 3.11
C ARG A 112 -25.13 -20.91 3.02
N LYS A 113 -25.56 -21.68 4.05
CA LYS A 113 -26.89 -22.25 4.09
C LYS A 113 -27.89 -21.15 4.54
N GLY A 114 -28.86 -20.82 3.67
CA GLY A 114 -29.89 -19.83 3.95
C GLY A 114 -29.49 -18.38 3.64
N LEU A 115 -28.44 -18.15 2.86
CA LEU A 115 -28.17 -16.81 2.33
C LEU A 115 -29.37 -16.29 1.54
N LEU A 116 -29.85 -15.10 1.93
CA LEU A 116 -30.85 -14.39 1.17
C LEU A 116 -30.37 -14.15 -0.26
N PRO A 117 -31.24 -14.28 -1.27
CA PRO A 117 -30.87 -14.06 -2.67
C PRO A 117 -30.19 -12.71 -2.92
N ALA A 118 -30.57 -11.68 -2.17
CA ALA A 118 -29.95 -10.36 -2.25
C ALA A 118 -28.47 -10.36 -1.81
N ILE A 119 -28.15 -11.09 -0.73
CA ILE A 119 -26.76 -11.21 -0.24
C ILE A 119 -25.91 -11.97 -1.26
N LYS A 120 -26.46 -13.05 -1.85
CA LYS A 120 -25.76 -13.79 -2.90
C LYS A 120 -25.43 -12.88 -4.08
N ARG A 121 -26.41 -12.12 -4.58
CA ARG A 121 -26.20 -11.17 -5.69
C ARG A 121 -25.16 -10.09 -5.36
N LEU A 122 -25.15 -9.60 -4.11
CA LEU A 122 -24.14 -8.64 -3.66
C LEU A 122 -22.74 -9.26 -3.68
N LEU A 123 -22.59 -10.49 -3.20
CA LEU A 123 -21.30 -11.18 -3.22
C LEU A 123 -20.80 -11.43 -4.66
N ASP A 124 -21.69 -11.91 -5.55
CA ASP A 124 -21.39 -12.13 -6.97
C ASP A 124 -20.97 -10.81 -7.64
N PHE A 125 -21.67 -9.72 -7.36
CA PHE A 125 -21.32 -8.38 -7.85
C PHE A 125 -19.96 -7.90 -7.33
N LEU A 126 -19.69 -8.04 -6.03
CA LEU A 126 -18.41 -7.65 -5.44
C LEU A 126 -17.26 -8.47 -6.04
N GLU A 127 -17.42 -9.78 -6.21
CA GLU A 127 -16.43 -10.64 -6.83
C GLU A 127 -16.10 -10.16 -8.26
N GLU A 128 -17.13 -9.84 -9.06
CA GLU A 128 -16.96 -9.32 -10.42
C GLU A 128 -16.21 -7.98 -10.42
N GLN A 129 -16.59 -7.05 -9.53
CA GLN A 129 -15.93 -5.74 -9.43
C GLN A 129 -14.46 -5.84 -8.98
N PHE A 130 -14.16 -6.70 -8.00
CA PHE A 130 -12.78 -6.92 -7.57
C PHE A 130 -11.95 -7.61 -8.66
N ASN A 131 -12.51 -8.56 -9.40
CA ASN A 131 -11.83 -9.19 -10.53
C ASN A 131 -11.55 -8.19 -11.67
N GLN A 132 -12.44 -7.23 -11.91
CA GLN A 132 -12.19 -6.17 -12.88
C GLN A 132 -11.09 -5.21 -12.40
N LEU A 133 -11.18 -4.76 -11.16
CA LEU A 133 -10.16 -3.91 -10.54
C LEU A 133 -8.78 -4.57 -10.59
N ASP A 134 -8.69 -5.88 -10.32
CA ASP A 134 -7.43 -6.62 -10.38
C ASP A 134 -6.79 -6.59 -11.78
N LYS A 135 -7.62 -6.72 -12.83
CA LYS A 135 -7.14 -6.60 -14.23
C LYS A 135 -6.64 -5.20 -14.55
N ASP A 136 -7.36 -4.18 -14.09
CA ASP A 136 -6.98 -2.79 -14.32
C ASP A 136 -5.67 -2.42 -13.60
N LEU A 137 -5.38 -3.10 -12.48
CA LEU A 137 -4.17 -2.90 -11.68
C LEU A 137 -2.98 -3.79 -12.06
N LEU A 138 -3.15 -4.75 -12.99
CA LEU A 138 -2.08 -5.69 -13.41
C LEU A 138 -0.81 -5.01 -13.93
N GLY A 139 -0.91 -3.81 -14.48
CA GLY A 139 0.24 -3.02 -14.93
C GLY A 139 1.16 -2.51 -13.81
N TYR A 140 0.75 -2.65 -12.54
CA TYR A 140 1.47 -2.15 -11.34
C TYR A 140 1.94 -3.28 -10.40
N ARG A 141 1.81 -4.53 -10.83
CA ARG A 141 2.24 -5.71 -10.05
C ARG A 141 3.68 -6.11 -10.33
#